data_154c1298aed26263b1bbbbfbd03e34ae
#
_entry.id   154c1298aed26263b1bbbbfbd03e34ae
#
_cell.length_a   1.000
_cell.length_b   1.000
_cell.length_c   1.000
_cell.angle_alpha   90.00
_cell.angle_beta   90.00
_cell.angle_gamma   90.00
#
_symmetry.space_group_name_H-M   'P 1'
#
loop_
_entity.id
_entity.type
_entity.pdbx_description
1 polymer ?
#
loop_
_entity_poly.entity_id
_entity_poly.type
_entity_poly.pdbx_seq_one_letter_code
_entity_poly.pdbx_strand_id
1 'polypeptide(L)'
;LDWSLHGLYVVEAKIHKTFPFDDTCRLFSDDNTTRLHYLHSDKVLLCAGRYYYRKHCASMTNACTIRRFDYMLANLSMKRQLEALALDGREGILNFYETHRWLNLVGCYWYYYQHRNSFTLQEQQEIQSLFVQMLPTIERRRVAKSVKYKLGYFPFRSYRTFCFFENSHIAGVSTHRLGAPI
;
A
#
# COMPACT_ATOMS: atom_id res chain seq x y z
N LEU A 1 3.75 15.07 -5.41
CA LEU A 1 3.76 13.75 -6.09
C LEU A 1 2.38 13.13 -5.96
N ASP A 2 1.67 13.02 -7.07
CA ASP A 2 0.43 12.26 -7.11
C ASP A 2 0.79 10.76 -7.29
N TRP A 3 0.44 9.95 -6.28
CA TRP A 3 0.70 8.52 -6.30
C TRP A 3 -0.28 7.75 -7.18
N SER A 4 -1.25 8.42 -7.79
CA SER A 4 -2.23 7.82 -8.70
C SER A 4 -1.71 7.67 -10.13
N LEU A 5 -0.58 8.26 -10.48
CA LEU A 5 0.03 8.12 -11.80
C LEU A 5 0.62 6.71 -11.97
N HIS A 6 -0.19 5.84 -12.52
CA HIS A 6 0.22 4.53 -13.00
C HIS A 6 0.10 4.47 -14.51
N GLY A 7 0.84 3.64 -15.15
CA GLY A 7 0.53 3.34 -16.52
C GLY A 7 1.74 2.93 -17.34
N LEU A 8 1.45 2.68 -18.59
CA LEU A 8 2.50 2.45 -19.58
C LEU A 8 3.23 3.75 -19.86
N TYR A 9 4.53 3.70 -19.79
CA TYR A 9 5.39 4.83 -20.06
C TYR A 9 6.65 4.35 -20.78
N VAL A 10 7.31 5.28 -21.42
CA VAL A 10 8.64 5.10 -22.00
C VAL A 10 9.60 5.93 -21.18
N VAL A 11 10.70 5.36 -20.79
CA VAL A 11 11.74 6.02 -19.99
C VAL A 11 13.10 5.82 -20.65
N GLU A 12 14.03 6.76 -20.45
CA GLU A 12 15.40 6.60 -20.91
C GLU A 12 16.05 5.36 -20.30
N ALA A 13 16.67 4.54 -21.14
CA ALA A 13 17.30 3.29 -20.72
C ALA A 13 18.33 3.48 -19.59
N LYS A 14 19.02 4.63 -19.51
CA LYS A 14 19.96 4.93 -18.43
C LYS A 14 19.26 5.00 -17.07
N ILE A 15 18.06 5.60 -17.01
CA ILE A 15 17.28 5.70 -15.77
C ILE A 15 16.84 4.31 -15.32
N HIS A 16 16.28 3.50 -16.23
CA HIS A 16 15.88 2.12 -15.90
C HIS A 16 17.07 1.24 -15.48
N LYS A 17 18.25 1.40 -16.09
CA LYS A 17 19.45 0.68 -15.67
C LYS A 17 19.92 1.06 -14.26
N THR A 18 19.74 2.32 -13.88
CA THR A 18 20.08 2.81 -12.53
C THR A 18 19.04 2.40 -11.49
N PHE A 19 17.77 2.39 -11.88
CA PHE A 19 16.63 2.04 -11.04
C PHE A 19 15.84 0.91 -11.70
N PRO A 20 16.35 -0.34 -11.67
CA PRO A 20 15.66 -1.49 -12.23
C PRO A 20 14.38 -1.80 -11.44
N PHE A 21 13.59 -2.75 -11.92
CA PHE A 21 12.42 -3.21 -11.17
C PHE A 21 12.81 -3.67 -9.77
N ASP A 22 12.05 -3.17 -8.78
CA ASP A 22 12.19 -3.57 -7.38
C ASP A 22 11.74 -5.03 -7.23
N ASP A 23 12.66 -5.93 -6.88
CA ASP A 23 12.45 -7.37 -6.73
C ASP A 23 12.23 -7.80 -5.27
N THR A 24 12.12 -6.83 -4.35
CA THR A 24 11.90 -7.10 -2.90
C THR A 24 10.55 -7.76 -2.63
N CYS A 25 9.61 -7.67 -3.55
CA CYS A 25 8.32 -8.34 -3.49
C CYS A 25 7.85 -8.76 -4.89
N ARG A 26 6.97 -9.76 -4.94
CA ARG A 26 6.48 -10.35 -6.21
C ARG A 26 5.39 -9.53 -6.87
N LEU A 27 4.65 -8.72 -6.09
CA LEU A 27 3.58 -7.86 -6.58
C LEU A 27 3.78 -6.43 -6.08
N PHE A 28 3.27 -5.46 -6.85
CA PHE A 28 3.27 -4.03 -6.52
C PHE A 28 4.64 -3.33 -6.52
N SER A 29 5.69 -4.01 -6.93
CA SER A 29 7.04 -3.43 -7.03
C SER A 29 7.21 -2.53 -8.25
N ASP A 30 6.45 -2.77 -9.30
CA ASP A 30 6.37 -1.94 -10.51
C ASP A 30 5.95 -0.50 -10.17
N ASP A 31 5.05 -0.31 -9.23
CA ASP A 31 4.66 0.99 -8.73
C ASP A 31 5.85 1.77 -8.14
N ASN A 32 6.71 1.12 -7.38
CA ASN A 32 7.90 1.73 -6.79
C ASN A 32 8.87 2.19 -7.87
N THR A 33 9.15 1.31 -8.82
CA THR A 33 10.05 1.59 -9.95
C THR A 33 9.56 2.75 -10.79
N THR A 34 8.27 2.79 -11.12
CA THR A 34 7.65 3.88 -11.86
C THR A 34 7.88 5.23 -11.17
N ARG A 35 7.71 5.29 -9.86
CA ARG A 35 7.92 6.51 -9.07
C ARG A 35 9.37 6.97 -9.06
N LEU A 36 10.30 6.03 -8.95
CA LEU A 36 11.74 6.34 -9.03
C LEU A 36 12.11 6.87 -10.41
N HIS A 37 11.56 6.29 -11.48
CA HIS A 37 11.78 6.79 -12.83
C HIS A 37 11.28 8.22 -13.02
N TYR A 38 10.10 8.54 -12.49
CA TYR A 38 9.59 9.92 -12.53
C TYR A 38 10.44 10.90 -11.72
N LEU A 39 10.90 10.48 -10.53
CA LEU A 39 11.75 11.32 -9.67
C LEU A 39 13.11 11.64 -10.31
N HIS A 40 13.62 10.76 -11.17
CA HIS A 40 14.93 10.92 -11.82
C HIS A 40 14.84 11.33 -13.31
N SER A 41 13.65 11.68 -13.77
CA SER A 41 13.42 12.21 -15.10
C SER A 41 13.43 13.75 -15.06
N ASP A 42 14.20 14.39 -15.93
CA ASP A 42 14.22 15.85 -16.05
C ASP A 42 12.87 16.40 -16.51
N LYS A 43 12.12 15.59 -17.26
CA LYS A 43 10.83 15.98 -17.83
C LYS A 43 9.91 14.76 -17.95
N VAL A 44 8.67 14.94 -17.52
CA VAL A 44 7.58 13.97 -17.73
C VAL A 44 6.55 14.58 -18.67
N LEU A 45 6.22 13.87 -19.75
CA LEU A 45 5.23 14.29 -20.73
C LEU A 45 4.09 13.31 -20.80
N LEU A 46 2.87 13.84 -20.90
CA LEU A 46 1.70 13.05 -21.21
C LEU A 46 1.52 12.99 -22.73
N CYS A 47 1.28 11.81 -23.27
CA CYS A 47 0.93 11.64 -24.67
C CYS A 47 -0.56 11.34 -24.84
N ALA A 48 -1.10 11.63 -26.03
CA ALA A 48 -2.50 11.37 -26.38
C ALA A 48 -2.76 9.88 -26.75
N GLY A 49 -1.88 8.97 -26.36
CA GLY A 49 -2.03 7.55 -26.60
C GLY A 49 -3.24 6.96 -25.89
N ARG A 50 -3.80 5.90 -26.47
CA ARG A 50 -4.86 5.11 -25.86
C ARG A 50 -4.30 3.79 -25.40
N TYR A 51 -4.62 3.40 -24.16
CA TYR A 51 -4.28 2.10 -23.61
C TYR A 51 -5.53 1.29 -23.33
N TYR A 52 -5.56 0.05 -23.81
CA TYR A 52 -6.67 -0.89 -23.61
C TYR A 52 -6.27 -1.93 -22.57
N TYR A 53 -6.78 -1.79 -21.37
CA TYR A 53 -6.55 -2.78 -20.31
C TYR A 53 -7.59 -3.90 -20.39
N ARG A 54 -7.14 -5.10 -20.72
CA ARG A 54 -8.00 -6.28 -20.73
C ARG A 54 -8.22 -6.79 -19.32
N LYS A 55 -9.44 -6.63 -18.81
CA LYS A 55 -9.85 -7.24 -17.54
C LYS A 55 -10.28 -8.68 -17.79
N HIS A 56 -9.75 -9.63 -17.03
CA HIS A 56 -10.21 -11.01 -16.99
C HIS A 56 -10.25 -11.53 -15.55
N CYS A 57 -11.12 -12.52 -15.27
CA CYS A 57 -11.33 -13.02 -13.92
C CYS A 57 -10.08 -13.69 -13.31
N ALA A 58 -9.20 -14.23 -14.15
CA ALA A 58 -7.92 -14.83 -13.72
C ALA A 58 -6.79 -13.81 -13.51
N SER A 59 -7.08 -12.50 -13.52
CA SER A 59 -6.07 -11.48 -13.25
C SER A 59 -5.56 -11.63 -11.81
N MET A 60 -4.24 -11.56 -11.62
CA MET A 60 -3.60 -11.63 -10.31
C MET A 60 -4.12 -10.56 -9.34
N THR A 61 -4.53 -9.42 -9.87
CA THR A 61 -5.10 -8.30 -9.09
C THR A 61 -6.47 -8.64 -8.49
N ASN A 62 -7.23 -9.53 -9.15
CA ASN A 62 -8.57 -9.93 -8.72
C ASN A 62 -8.58 -11.23 -7.91
N ALA A 63 -7.49 -12.00 -7.97
CA ALA A 63 -7.40 -13.26 -7.25
C ALA A 63 -7.27 -13.02 -5.74
N CYS A 64 -8.06 -13.78 -4.95
CA CYS A 64 -7.91 -13.82 -3.50
C CYS A 64 -6.71 -14.69 -3.15
N THR A 65 -5.54 -14.09 -3.04
CA THR A 65 -4.29 -14.78 -2.74
C THR A 65 -3.50 -14.06 -1.67
N ILE A 66 -2.65 -14.81 -0.95
CA ILE A 66 -1.73 -14.26 0.04
C ILE A 66 -0.79 -13.19 -0.55
N ARG A 67 -0.47 -13.28 -1.85
CA ARG A 67 0.39 -12.32 -2.55
C ARG A 67 -0.14 -10.89 -2.53
N ARG A 68 -1.44 -10.70 -2.29
CA ARG A 68 -2.01 -9.36 -2.13
C ARG A 68 -1.39 -8.58 -0.97
N PHE A 69 -0.90 -9.28 0.05
CA PHE A 69 -0.26 -8.68 1.22
C PHE A 69 1.18 -8.26 0.98
N ASP A 70 1.80 -8.65 -0.16
CA ASP A 70 3.10 -8.14 -0.62
C ASP A 70 3.07 -6.61 -0.77
N TYR A 71 1.88 -6.03 -0.90
CA TYR A 71 1.70 -4.57 -0.90
C TYR A 71 2.30 -3.88 0.32
N MET A 72 2.24 -4.51 1.48
CA MET A 72 2.88 -3.98 2.70
C MET A 72 4.41 -4.00 2.61
N LEU A 73 4.98 -5.03 1.96
CA LEU A 73 6.42 -5.14 1.71
C LEU A 73 6.88 -4.12 0.68
N ALA A 74 6.16 -3.99 -0.44
CA ALA A 74 6.43 -2.98 -1.46
C ALA A 74 6.42 -1.56 -0.86
N ASN A 75 5.45 -1.28 0.01
CA ASN A 75 5.35 0.02 0.70
C ASN A 75 6.52 0.27 1.65
N LEU A 76 7.02 -0.76 2.34
CA LEU A 76 8.20 -0.62 3.19
C LEU A 76 9.47 -0.42 2.36
N SER A 77 9.62 -1.15 1.25
CA SER A 77 10.73 -0.96 0.30
C SER A 77 10.77 0.47 -0.23
N MET A 78 9.65 0.99 -0.73
CA MET A 78 9.59 2.37 -1.21
C MET A 78 9.90 3.40 -0.14
N LYS A 79 9.45 3.20 1.11
CA LYS A 79 9.84 4.07 2.22
C LYS A 79 11.35 4.16 2.37
N ARG A 80 12.02 3.00 2.39
CA ARG A 80 13.48 2.93 2.52
C ARG A 80 14.19 3.64 1.37
N GLN A 81 13.68 3.47 0.15
CA GLN A 81 14.20 4.15 -1.03
C GLN A 81 14.03 5.67 -0.91
N LEU A 82 12.86 6.17 -0.51
CA LEU A 82 12.63 7.60 -0.27
C LEU A 82 13.53 8.17 0.85
N GLU A 83 13.81 7.38 1.89
CA GLU A 83 14.71 7.75 2.97
C GLU A 83 16.18 7.85 2.52
N ALA A 84 16.56 7.10 1.51
CA ALA A 84 17.93 7.12 0.95
C ALA A 84 18.15 8.25 -0.06
N LEU A 85 17.10 8.81 -0.63
CA LEU A 85 17.20 9.86 -1.65
C LEU A 85 17.37 11.26 -1.02
N ALA A 86 18.21 12.08 -1.65
CA ALA A 86 18.32 13.51 -1.36
C ALA A 86 17.22 14.26 -2.10
N LEU A 87 16.05 14.42 -1.49
CA LEU A 87 14.89 15.06 -2.12
C LEU A 87 14.59 16.41 -1.47
N ASP A 88 14.28 17.41 -2.30
CA ASP A 88 13.74 18.68 -1.83
C ASP A 88 12.37 18.44 -1.16
N GLY A 89 12.16 19.06 0.01
CA GLY A 89 10.93 18.82 0.78
C GLY A 89 10.75 17.40 1.32
N ARG A 90 11.87 16.67 1.50
CA ARG A 90 11.91 15.26 1.93
C ARG A 90 10.99 14.94 3.11
N GLU A 91 10.98 15.78 4.12
CA GLU A 91 10.14 15.56 5.32
C GLU A 91 8.64 15.56 4.98
N GLY A 92 8.19 16.45 4.10
CA GLY A 92 6.82 16.48 3.62
C GLY A 92 6.46 15.23 2.82
N ILE A 93 7.37 14.78 1.94
CA ILE A 93 7.20 13.55 1.15
C ILE A 93 7.11 12.33 2.05
N LEU A 94 8.00 12.21 3.03
CA LEU A 94 8.01 11.08 3.98
C LEU A 94 6.75 11.08 4.87
N ASN A 95 6.26 12.23 5.32
CA ASN A 95 5.03 12.32 6.11
C ASN A 95 3.80 11.93 5.27
N PHE A 96 3.73 12.39 4.03
CA PHE A 96 2.67 12.00 3.09
C PHE A 96 2.71 10.49 2.83
N TYR A 97 3.89 9.96 2.52
CA TYR A 97 4.05 8.54 2.19
C TYR A 97 3.77 7.64 3.39
N GLU A 98 4.18 8.02 4.59
CA GLU A 98 3.91 7.25 5.80
C GLU A 98 2.40 7.19 6.12
N THR A 99 1.69 8.28 5.85
CA THR A 99 0.22 8.28 5.94
C THR A 99 -0.39 7.31 4.94
N HIS A 100 0.10 7.30 3.70
CA HIS A 100 -0.33 6.37 2.66
C HIS A 100 -0.04 4.90 3.06
N ARG A 101 1.17 4.62 3.56
CA ARG A 101 1.53 3.28 4.08
C ARG A 101 0.59 2.81 5.17
N TRP A 102 0.27 3.70 6.10
CA TRP A 102 -0.65 3.37 7.18
C TRP A 102 -2.05 3.02 6.65
N LEU A 103 -2.59 3.83 5.76
CA LEU A 103 -3.89 3.58 5.13
C LEU A 103 -3.91 2.26 4.35
N ASN A 104 -2.82 1.94 3.63
CA ASN A 104 -2.69 0.68 2.91
C ASN A 104 -2.65 -0.52 3.87
N LEU A 105 -1.94 -0.40 5.00
CA LEU A 105 -1.89 -1.46 5.99
C LEU A 105 -3.27 -1.72 6.60
N VAL A 106 -4.01 -0.68 6.96
CA VAL A 106 -5.41 -0.79 7.40
C VAL A 106 -6.27 -1.44 6.31
N GLY A 107 -6.12 -1.00 5.06
CA GLY A 107 -6.83 -1.58 3.91
C GLY A 107 -6.52 -3.07 3.70
N CYS A 108 -5.25 -3.48 3.86
CA CYS A 108 -4.86 -4.90 3.84
C CYS A 108 -5.54 -5.68 4.97
N TYR A 109 -5.64 -5.11 6.17
CA TYR A 109 -6.32 -5.77 7.28
C TYR A 109 -7.83 -5.93 7.03
N TRP A 110 -8.49 -4.90 6.50
CA TRP A 110 -9.90 -4.99 6.11
C TRP A 110 -10.12 -6.07 5.07
N TYR A 111 -9.26 -6.13 4.07
CA TYR A 111 -9.31 -7.20 3.06
C TYR A 111 -9.13 -8.58 3.71
N TYR A 112 -8.15 -8.75 4.59
CA TYR A 112 -7.94 -9.99 5.34
C TYR A 112 -9.20 -10.37 6.14
N TYR A 113 -9.76 -9.43 6.89
CA TYR A 113 -10.95 -9.66 7.70
C TYR A 113 -12.15 -10.15 6.87
N GLN A 114 -12.38 -9.54 5.71
CA GLN A 114 -13.48 -9.90 4.80
C GLN A 114 -13.29 -11.26 4.13
N HIS A 115 -12.05 -11.63 3.83
CA HIS A 115 -11.71 -12.81 3.04
C HIS A 115 -11.02 -13.92 3.84
N ARG A 116 -10.93 -13.81 5.17
CA ARG A 116 -10.15 -14.74 6.00
C ARG A 116 -10.55 -16.20 5.83
N ASN A 117 -11.81 -16.48 5.56
CA ASN A 117 -12.32 -17.85 5.36
C ASN A 117 -11.89 -18.44 3.99
N SER A 118 -11.37 -17.64 3.09
CA SER A 118 -10.82 -18.07 1.79
C SER A 118 -9.35 -18.46 1.88
N PHE A 119 -8.69 -18.21 3.02
CA PHE A 119 -7.30 -18.56 3.25
C PHE A 119 -7.18 -19.80 4.12
N THR A 120 -6.23 -20.67 3.81
CA THR A 120 -5.86 -21.80 4.67
C THR A 120 -5.31 -21.30 6.01
N LEU A 121 -5.29 -22.18 7.03
CA LEU A 121 -4.75 -21.82 8.34
C LEU A 121 -3.28 -21.36 8.24
N GLN A 122 -2.49 -22.01 7.39
CA GLN A 122 -1.10 -21.63 7.17
C GLN A 122 -0.99 -20.21 6.56
N GLU A 123 -1.77 -19.92 5.53
CA GLU A 123 -1.80 -18.60 4.91
C GLU A 123 -2.26 -17.51 5.90
N GLN A 124 -3.25 -17.81 6.74
CA GLN A 124 -3.68 -16.89 7.79
C GLN A 124 -2.55 -16.58 8.78
N GLN A 125 -1.77 -17.59 9.18
CA GLN A 125 -0.60 -17.40 10.07
C GLN A 125 0.48 -16.56 9.40
N GLU A 126 0.76 -16.81 8.12
CA GLU A 126 1.72 -16.02 7.35
C GLU A 126 1.29 -14.55 7.23
N ILE A 127 0.01 -14.30 6.91
CA ILE A 127 -0.56 -12.94 6.86
C ILE A 127 -0.45 -12.25 8.22
N GLN A 128 -0.82 -12.94 9.31
CA GLN A 128 -0.72 -12.38 10.66
C GLN A 128 0.72 -12.06 11.04
N SER A 129 1.65 -12.94 10.70
CA SER A 129 3.09 -12.73 10.93
C SER A 129 3.58 -11.48 10.18
N LEU A 130 3.10 -11.27 8.96
CA LEU A 130 3.43 -10.08 8.19
C LEU A 130 2.91 -8.79 8.87
N PHE A 131 1.69 -8.79 9.40
CA PHE A 131 1.19 -7.65 10.19
C PHE A 131 2.02 -7.40 11.45
N VAL A 132 2.41 -8.46 12.16
CA VAL A 132 3.29 -8.34 13.34
C VAL A 132 4.62 -7.66 12.97
N GLN A 133 5.17 -7.98 11.80
CA GLN A 133 6.41 -7.37 11.31
C GLN A 133 6.21 -5.93 10.82
N MET A 134 5.10 -5.62 10.17
CA MET A 134 4.89 -4.33 9.50
C MET A 134 4.40 -3.23 10.45
N LEU A 135 3.53 -3.54 11.41
CA LEU A 135 2.98 -2.55 12.35
C LEU A 135 4.06 -1.73 13.09
N PRO A 136 5.15 -2.32 13.63
CA PRO A 136 6.19 -1.56 14.31
C PRO A 136 6.97 -0.62 13.38
N THR A 137 6.96 -0.87 12.06
CA THR A 137 7.67 -0.05 11.08
C THR A 137 6.96 1.28 10.77
N ILE A 138 5.72 1.43 11.23
CA ILE A 138 4.95 2.67 11.03
C ILE A 138 5.42 3.76 12.02
N GLU A 139 5.90 4.86 11.48
CA GLU A 139 6.29 6.03 12.26
C GLU A 139 5.07 6.91 12.58
N ARG A 140 4.44 6.67 13.72
CA ARG A 140 3.22 7.37 14.17
C ARG A 140 3.29 8.89 14.08
N ARG A 141 4.47 9.47 14.31
CA ARG A 141 4.68 10.92 14.26
C ARG A 141 4.46 11.47 12.85
N ARG A 142 4.76 10.68 11.81
CA ARG A 142 4.63 11.05 10.40
C ARG A 142 3.21 10.88 9.87
N VAL A 143 2.41 10.01 10.47
CA VAL A 143 1.01 9.81 10.04
C VAL A 143 0.20 11.09 10.33
N ALA A 144 -0.51 11.57 9.30
CA ALA A 144 -1.29 12.81 9.38
C ALA A 144 -2.30 12.79 10.54
N LYS A 145 -2.39 13.88 11.28
CA LYS A 145 -3.33 14.02 12.42
C LYS A 145 -4.79 13.81 11.99
N SER A 146 -5.14 14.31 10.82
CA SER A 146 -6.48 14.14 10.20
C SER A 146 -6.85 12.67 9.92
N VAL A 147 -5.87 11.77 9.87
CA VAL A 147 -6.07 10.33 9.69
C VAL A 147 -5.99 9.60 11.03
N LYS A 148 -4.86 9.71 11.74
CA LYS A 148 -4.59 8.88 12.93
C LYS A 148 -5.54 9.07 14.11
N TYR A 149 -6.27 10.17 14.15
CA TYR A 149 -7.26 10.41 15.21
C TYR A 149 -8.70 10.06 14.80
N LYS A 150 -8.90 9.53 13.59
CA LYS A 150 -10.19 8.95 13.23
C LYS A 150 -10.35 7.57 13.87
N LEU A 151 -11.59 7.22 14.21
CA LEU A 151 -11.93 5.89 14.70
C LEU A 151 -11.49 4.83 13.69
N GLY A 152 -10.82 3.77 14.13
CA GLY A 152 -10.29 2.72 13.28
C GLY A 152 -8.97 3.04 12.56
N TYR A 153 -8.38 4.22 12.77
CA TYR A 153 -7.15 4.62 12.07
C TYR A 153 -5.99 4.99 12.99
N PHE A 154 -6.10 4.69 14.28
CA PHE A 154 -5.00 4.95 15.20
C PHE A 154 -3.88 3.91 14.99
N PRO A 155 -2.62 4.33 14.73
CA PRO A 155 -1.53 3.41 14.41
C PRO A 155 -0.98 2.70 15.66
N PHE A 156 -1.64 1.62 16.06
CA PHE A 156 -1.18 0.73 17.12
C PHE A 156 0.06 -0.05 16.67
N ARG A 157 1.02 -0.25 17.59
CA ARG A 157 2.22 -1.08 17.31
C ARG A 157 1.99 -2.56 17.59
N SER A 158 1.14 -2.85 18.57
CA SER A 158 0.81 -4.22 18.94
C SER A 158 -0.25 -4.77 18.00
N TYR A 159 0.01 -5.90 17.38
CA TYR A 159 -0.95 -6.58 16.51
C TYR A 159 -2.25 -6.93 17.24
N ARG A 160 -2.17 -7.43 18.50
CA ARG A 160 -3.35 -7.75 19.29
C ARG A 160 -4.24 -6.52 19.54
N THR A 161 -3.63 -5.42 19.96
CA THR A 161 -4.34 -4.14 20.18
C THR A 161 -4.94 -3.62 18.87
N PHE A 162 -4.18 -3.64 17.78
CA PHE A 162 -4.63 -3.24 16.46
C PHE A 162 -5.86 -4.06 16.04
N CYS A 163 -5.80 -5.39 16.08
CA CYS A 163 -6.92 -6.27 15.74
C CYS A 163 -8.16 -6.01 16.59
N PHE A 164 -8.00 -5.80 17.91
CA PHE A 164 -9.13 -5.53 18.80
C PHE A 164 -9.90 -4.29 18.36
N PHE A 165 -9.20 -3.19 18.10
CA PHE A 165 -9.83 -1.93 17.68
C PHE A 165 -10.38 -1.99 16.26
N GLU A 166 -9.64 -2.61 15.31
CA GLU A 166 -10.11 -2.73 13.94
C GLU A 166 -11.33 -3.65 13.83
N ASN A 167 -11.36 -4.77 14.53
CA ASN A 167 -12.52 -5.67 14.55
C ASN A 167 -13.76 -4.96 15.11
N SER A 168 -13.59 -4.19 16.18
CA SER A 168 -14.68 -3.39 16.75
C SER A 168 -15.18 -2.33 15.79
N HIS A 169 -14.27 -1.65 15.08
CA HIS A 169 -14.60 -0.66 14.07
C HIS A 169 -15.35 -1.29 12.87
N ILE A 170 -14.85 -2.40 12.34
CA ILE A 170 -15.47 -3.10 11.20
C ILE A 170 -16.89 -3.58 11.58
N ALA A 171 -17.06 -4.15 12.77
CA ALA A 171 -18.37 -4.59 13.27
C ALA A 171 -19.36 -3.41 13.35
N GLY A 172 -18.93 -2.24 13.86
CA GLY A 172 -19.74 -1.03 13.94
C GLY A 172 -20.14 -0.49 12.56
N VAL A 173 -19.24 -0.48 11.59
CA VAL A 173 -19.52 -0.04 10.22
C VAL A 173 -20.50 -1.00 9.51
N SER A 174 -20.37 -2.31 9.75
CA SER A 174 -21.26 -3.32 9.15
C SER A 174 -22.69 -3.18 9.65
N THR A 175 -22.91 -2.86 10.93
CA THR A 175 -24.24 -2.65 11.50
C THR A 175 -24.92 -1.39 10.95
N HIS A 176 -24.17 -0.33 10.67
CA HIS A 176 -24.73 0.89 10.06
C HIS A 176 -25.16 0.71 8.60
N ARG A 177 -24.53 -0.21 7.85
CA ARG A 177 -24.96 -0.50 6.46
C ARG A 177 -26.21 -1.36 6.37
N LEU A 178 -26.52 -2.15 7.40
CA LEU A 178 -27.73 -2.97 7.46
C LEU A 178 -28.97 -2.19 7.95
N GLY A 179 -28.79 -1.00 8.50
CA GLY A 179 -29.86 -0.16 9.03
C GLY A 179 -30.34 0.99 8.14
N ALA A 180 -29.81 1.15 6.92
CA ALA A 180 -30.32 2.11 5.97
C ALA A 180 -31.45 1.47 5.15
N PRO A 181 -32.72 1.93 5.27
CA PRO A 181 -33.77 1.47 4.38
C PRO A 181 -33.48 1.91 2.95
N ILE A 182 -33.77 1.01 2.02
CA ILE A 182 -33.73 1.17 0.56
C ILE A 182 -34.60 2.35 0.13
#